data_e62b30a684d76d64d11dad4efa092ff5
#
_entry.id   e62b30a684d76d64d11dad4efa092ff5
#
_cell.length_a   1.000
_cell.length_b   1.000
_cell.length_c   1.000
_cell.angle_alpha   90.00
_cell.angle_beta   90.00
_cell.angle_gamma   90.00
#
_symmetry.space_group_name_H-M   'P 1'
#
loop_
_entity.id
_entity.type
_entity.pdbx_description
1 polymer ?
#
loop_
_entity_poly.entity_id
_entity_poly.type
_entity_poly.pdbx_seq_one_letter_code
_entity_poly.pdbx_strand_id
1 'polypeptide(L)'
;MDWKKHGEDLNKHLHLSSYPIGVCLFEKASEVPQAVKMQPQKVNICQLATIARLYNWSVGSTNKNMICSLGAACCGLIDTPKRVAEGEINCGVYQIDLPAAKKMQDALTKLGVKQYEAIMVSSL
;
A
#
# COMPACT_ATOMS: atom_id res chain seq x y z
N MET A 1 -20.15 3.24 -5.51
CA MET A 1 -19.18 3.67 -6.54
C MET A 1 -18.81 2.42 -7.34
N ASP A 2 -18.93 2.48 -8.66
CA ASP A 2 -18.63 1.34 -9.55
C ASP A 2 -17.16 1.39 -9.97
N TRP A 3 -16.29 0.71 -9.23
CA TRP A 3 -14.85 0.67 -9.46
C TRP A 3 -14.48 0.00 -10.79
N LYS A 4 -15.27 -0.99 -11.24
CA LYS A 4 -15.03 -1.68 -12.51
C LYS A 4 -15.19 -0.71 -13.68
N LYS A 5 -16.26 0.06 -13.69
CA LYS A 5 -16.49 1.10 -14.69
C LYS A 5 -15.37 2.14 -14.70
N HIS A 6 -14.90 2.58 -13.52
CA HIS A 6 -13.77 3.50 -13.45
C HIS A 6 -12.48 2.90 -14.02
N GLY A 7 -12.22 1.61 -13.77
CA GLY A 7 -11.08 0.90 -14.36
C GLY A 7 -11.16 0.82 -15.89
N GLU A 8 -12.35 0.51 -16.42
CA GLU A 8 -12.60 0.46 -17.85
C GLU A 8 -12.42 1.84 -18.51
N ASP A 9 -12.94 2.90 -17.88
CA ASP A 9 -12.80 4.27 -18.36
C ASP A 9 -11.33 4.71 -18.35
N LEU A 10 -10.58 4.42 -17.30
CA LEU A 10 -9.14 4.69 -17.24
C LEU A 10 -8.38 3.97 -18.35
N ASN A 11 -8.66 2.70 -18.56
CA ASN A 11 -8.01 1.91 -19.61
C ASN A 11 -8.33 2.47 -21.01
N LYS A 12 -9.59 2.83 -21.25
CA LYS A 12 -10.06 3.41 -22.53
C LYS A 12 -9.37 4.74 -22.86
N HIS A 13 -9.19 5.62 -21.85
CA HIS A 13 -8.64 6.95 -22.08
C HIS A 13 -7.11 7.01 -22.03
N LEU A 14 -6.47 6.14 -21.24
CA LEU A 14 -5.03 6.17 -21.03
C LEU A 14 -4.28 5.07 -21.79
N HIS A 15 -5.00 4.14 -22.47
CA HIS A 15 -4.42 3.01 -23.18
C HIS A 15 -3.40 2.24 -22.35
N LEU A 16 -3.80 1.88 -21.11
CA LEU A 16 -2.91 1.25 -20.15
C LEU A 16 -2.45 -0.12 -20.65
N SER A 17 -1.16 -0.42 -20.48
CA SER A 17 -0.58 -1.74 -20.81
C SER A 17 -0.94 -2.82 -19.78
N SER A 18 -1.64 -2.46 -18.69
CA SER A 18 -2.02 -3.36 -17.61
C SER A 18 -3.22 -2.79 -16.85
N TYR A 19 -3.89 -3.63 -16.07
CA TYR A 19 -5.03 -3.20 -15.29
C TYR A 19 -4.66 -2.12 -14.27
N PRO A 20 -5.48 -1.06 -14.12
CA PRO A 20 -5.39 -0.18 -12.96
C PRO A 20 -5.68 -0.96 -11.68
N ILE A 21 -5.08 -0.55 -10.58
CA ILE A 21 -5.30 -1.18 -9.29
C ILE A 21 -5.98 -0.22 -8.33
N GLY A 22 -6.91 -0.78 -7.53
CA GLY A 22 -7.50 -0.11 -6.39
C GLY A 22 -6.86 -0.59 -5.09
N VAL A 23 -6.77 0.29 -4.11
CA VAL A 23 -6.27 -0.02 -2.77
C VAL A 23 -7.37 0.29 -1.77
N CYS A 24 -7.64 -0.65 -0.87
CA CYS A 24 -8.57 -0.47 0.23
C CYS A 24 -7.87 -0.79 1.55
N LEU A 25 -8.08 0.06 2.56
CA LEU A 25 -7.54 -0.09 3.89
C LEU A 25 -8.69 -0.41 4.85
N PHE A 26 -8.49 -1.35 5.76
CA PHE A 26 -9.50 -1.82 6.72
C PHE A 26 -9.06 -1.53 8.15
N GLU A 27 -9.95 -0.97 8.95
CA GLU A 27 -9.70 -0.70 10.38
C GLU A 27 -9.48 -2.00 11.15
N LYS A 28 -10.19 -3.06 10.77
CA LYS A 28 -10.04 -4.41 11.35
C LYS A 28 -9.80 -5.43 10.25
N ALA A 29 -8.89 -6.36 10.52
CA ALA A 29 -8.60 -7.45 9.58
C ALA A 29 -9.83 -8.33 9.28
N SER A 30 -10.79 -8.41 10.20
CA SER A 30 -12.05 -9.14 10.02
C SER A 30 -13.00 -8.52 9.00
N GLU A 31 -12.78 -7.28 8.60
CA GLU A 31 -13.61 -6.57 7.61
C GLU A 31 -13.19 -6.89 6.16
N VAL A 32 -12.05 -7.56 5.98
CA VAL A 32 -11.58 -7.94 4.65
C VAL A 32 -12.53 -8.98 4.05
N PRO A 33 -13.07 -8.75 2.84
CA PRO A 33 -13.96 -9.70 2.19
C PRO A 33 -13.35 -11.09 2.04
N GLN A 34 -14.13 -12.15 2.26
CA GLN A 34 -13.66 -13.54 2.17
C GLN A 34 -13.09 -13.92 0.79
N ALA A 35 -13.55 -13.25 -0.28
CA ALA A 35 -13.05 -13.48 -1.63
C ALA A 35 -11.61 -12.99 -1.85
N VAL A 36 -11.07 -12.17 -0.94
CA VAL A 36 -9.71 -11.66 -1.03
C VAL A 36 -8.70 -12.74 -0.66
N LYS A 37 -7.73 -12.97 -1.53
CA LYS A 37 -6.64 -13.93 -1.27
C LYS A 37 -5.64 -13.31 -0.30
N MET A 38 -5.87 -13.51 1.00
CA MET A 38 -4.93 -13.05 2.02
C MET A 38 -3.60 -13.80 1.93
N GLN A 39 -2.49 -13.04 1.90
CA GLN A 39 -1.16 -13.62 1.86
C GLN A 39 -0.76 -14.10 3.24
N PRO A 40 -0.52 -15.42 3.43
CA PRO A 40 -0.16 -15.97 4.74
C PRO A 40 1.29 -15.70 5.11
N GLN A 41 2.12 -15.44 4.12
CA GLN A 41 3.54 -15.17 4.27
C GLN A 41 3.84 -13.68 4.28
N LYS A 42 5.06 -13.33 4.66
CA LYS A 42 5.53 -11.95 4.64
C LYS A 42 5.59 -11.41 3.22
N VAL A 43 5.02 -10.20 3.03
CA VAL A 43 4.86 -9.55 1.74
C VAL A 43 5.04 -8.04 1.88
N ASN A 44 5.37 -7.36 0.81
CA ASN A 44 5.32 -5.89 0.73
C ASN A 44 4.22 -5.40 -0.20
N ILE A 45 3.90 -4.11 -0.12
CA ILE A 45 2.84 -3.48 -0.92
C ILE A 45 3.12 -3.60 -2.42
N CYS A 46 4.39 -3.47 -2.82
CA CYS A 46 4.78 -3.59 -4.23
C CYS A 46 4.48 -5.00 -4.76
N GLN A 47 4.69 -6.04 -3.95
CA GLN A 47 4.32 -7.41 -4.33
C GLN A 47 2.80 -7.58 -4.44
N LEU A 48 2.01 -7.04 -3.50
CA LEU A 48 0.55 -7.08 -3.61
C LEU A 48 0.07 -6.37 -4.88
N ALA A 49 0.60 -5.17 -5.16
CA ALA A 49 0.29 -4.43 -6.38
C ALA A 49 0.65 -5.20 -7.65
N THR A 50 1.82 -5.84 -7.67
CA THR A 50 2.28 -6.66 -8.79
C THR A 50 1.36 -7.86 -9.02
N ILE A 51 0.99 -8.58 -7.95
CA ILE A 51 0.09 -9.74 -8.04
C ILE A 51 -1.28 -9.29 -8.56
N ALA A 52 -1.87 -8.24 -8.00
CA ALA A 52 -3.15 -7.72 -8.44
C ALA A 52 -3.12 -7.32 -9.93
N ARG A 53 -2.08 -6.60 -10.33
CA ARG A 53 -1.92 -6.09 -11.68
C ARG A 53 -1.68 -7.17 -12.74
N LEU A 54 -0.84 -8.17 -12.44
CA LEU A 54 -0.47 -9.19 -13.42
C LEU A 54 -1.44 -10.35 -13.49
N TYR A 55 -2.04 -10.73 -12.36
CA TYR A 55 -2.90 -11.91 -12.29
C TYR A 55 -4.38 -11.57 -12.18
N ASN A 56 -4.75 -10.30 -12.19
CA ASN A 56 -6.13 -9.84 -12.03
C ASN A 56 -6.78 -10.41 -10.75
N TRP A 57 -6.04 -10.41 -9.64
CA TRP A 57 -6.50 -10.93 -8.36
C TRP A 57 -6.75 -9.82 -7.36
N SER A 58 -7.74 -10.05 -6.48
CA SER A 58 -7.87 -9.32 -5.23
C SER A 58 -7.02 -10.01 -4.16
N VAL A 59 -5.98 -9.34 -3.72
CA VAL A 59 -5.01 -9.85 -2.74
C VAL A 59 -4.89 -8.92 -1.55
N GLY A 60 -4.58 -9.46 -0.40
CA GLY A 60 -4.45 -8.67 0.81
C GLY A 60 -3.39 -9.18 1.77
N SER A 61 -3.08 -8.37 2.76
CA SER A 61 -2.21 -8.72 3.86
C SER A 61 -2.60 -7.94 5.12
N THR A 62 -2.19 -8.45 6.26
CA THR A 62 -2.31 -7.75 7.54
C THR A 62 -1.03 -7.00 7.88
N ASN A 63 -1.13 -6.07 8.83
CA ASN A 63 0.02 -5.34 9.36
C ASN A 63 1.13 -6.27 9.90
N LYS A 64 0.76 -7.45 10.42
CA LYS A 64 1.71 -8.45 10.97
C LYS A 64 2.60 -9.09 9.90
N ASN A 65 2.11 -9.16 8.67
CA ASN A 65 2.81 -9.81 7.55
C ASN A 65 3.50 -8.82 6.62
N MET A 66 3.38 -7.51 6.89
CA MET A 66 4.02 -6.49 6.06
C MET A 66 5.50 -6.35 6.41
N ILE A 67 6.39 -6.54 5.41
CA ILE A 67 7.85 -6.47 5.61
C ILE A 67 8.46 -5.12 5.28
N CYS A 68 7.83 -4.34 4.41
CA CYS A 68 8.30 -3.00 4.08
C CYS A 68 7.76 -2.00 5.10
N SER A 69 8.60 -1.60 6.06
CA SER A 69 8.20 -0.68 7.13
C SER A 69 7.78 0.70 6.60
N LEU A 70 8.45 1.22 5.57
CA LEU A 70 8.05 2.48 4.96
C LEU A 70 6.67 2.35 4.28
N GLY A 71 6.49 1.34 3.44
CA GLY A 71 5.21 1.11 2.76
C GLY A 71 4.07 0.86 3.75
N ALA A 72 4.32 0.07 4.80
CA ALA A 72 3.34 -0.18 5.86
C ALA A 72 2.97 1.12 6.62
N ALA A 73 3.96 1.96 6.96
CA ALA A 73 3.73 3.24 7.62
C ALA A 73 2.97 4.23 6.71
N CYS A 74 3.33 4.32 5.43
CA CYS A 74 2.63 5.17 4.45
C CYS A 74 1.15 4.78 4.28
N CYS A 75 0.82 3.50 4.47
CA CYS A 75 -0.56 3.01 4.43
C CYS A 75 -1.24 2.98 5.81
N GLY A 76 -0.61 3.52 6.85
CA GLY A 76 -1.20 3.53 8.20
C GLY A 76 -1.38 2.15 8.83
N LEU A 77 -0.63 1.13 8.36
CA LEU A 77 -0.67 -0.23 8.89
C LEU A 77 0.18 -0.42 10.14
N ILE A 78 1.21 0.41 10.33
CA ILE A 78 2.11 0.44 11.49
C ILE A 78 2.47 1.88 11.83
N ASP A 79 2.92 2.10 13.05
CA ASP A 79 3.57 3.36 13.41
C ASP A 79 4.84 3.57 12.59
N THR A 80 5.13 4.81 12.26
CA THR A 80 6.35 5.13 11.50
C THR A 80 7.59 4.78 12.32
N PRO A 81 8.43 3.82 11.90
CA PRO A 81 9.65 3.48 12.60
C PRO A 81 10.58 4.69 12.74
N LYS A 82 11.30 4.79 13.87
CA LYS A 82 12.19 5.92 14.17
C LYS A 82 13.15 6.24 13.02
N ARG A 83 13.84 5.24 12.47
CA ARG A 83 14.78 5.43 11.36
C ARG A 83 14.12 5.95 10.07
N VAL A 84 12.85 5.60 9.84
CA VAL A 84 12.06 6.14 8.73
C VAL A 84 11.65 7.58 9.04
N ALA A 85 11.20 7.87 10.26
CA ALA A 85 10.81 9.21 10.70
C ALA A 85 11.99 10.20 10.69
N GLU A 86 13.20 9.72 10.95
CA GLU A 86 14.44 10.50 10.89
C GLU A 86 15.01 10.65 9.45
N GLY A 87 14.38 10.00 8.46
CA GLY A 87 14.79 10.08 7.06
C GLY A 87 16.03 9.25 6.72
N GLU A 88 16.48 8.36 7.62
CA GLU A 88 17.66 7.53 7.38
C GLU A 88 17.41 6.43 6.34
N ILE A 89 16.17 5.93 6.25
CA ILE A 89 15.81 4.83 5.35
C ILE A 89 14.55 5.19 4.56
N ASN A 90 14.61 4.99 3.26
CA ASN A 90 13.48 5.06 2.36
C ASN A 90 13.46 3.83 1.44
N CYS A 91 12.37 3.04 1.47
CA CYS A 91 12.23 1.77 0.72
C CYS A 91 13.42 0.80 0.88
N GLY A 92 14.04 0.76 2.06
CA GLY A 92 15.21 -0.08 2.35
C GLY A 92 16.53 0.48 1.83
N VAL A 93 16.54 1.67 1.24
CA VAL A 93 17.73 2.35 0.74
C VAL A 93 18.04 3.56 1.62
N TYR A 94 19.31 3.80 1.91
CA TYR A 94 19.72 4.99 2.65
C TYR A 94 19.49 6.25 1.82
N GLN A 95 18.97 7.29 2.46
CA GLN A 95 18.79 8.58 1.82
C GLN A 95 20.15 9.30 1.69
N ILE A 96 20.41 9.86 0.51
CA ILE A 96 21.59 10.71 0.27
C ILE A 96 21.33 12.12 0.81
N ASP A 97 20.09 12.60 0.65
CA ASP A 97 19.66 13.92 1.16
C ASP A 97 18.74 13.76 2.37
N LEU A 98 19.33 13.71 3.55
CA LEU A 98 18.59 13.57 4.82
C LEU A 98 17.63 14.74 5.10
N PRO A 99 17.97 16.02 4.85
CA PRO A 99 17.03 17.12 5.04
C PRO A 99 15.77 17.02 4.18
N ALA A 100 15.88 16.59 2.91
CA ALA A 100 14.73 16.39 2.05
C ALA A 100 13.88 15.18 2.50
N ALA A 101 14.54 14.08 2.88
CA ALA A 101 13.87 12.90 3.42
C ALA A 101 13.08 13.24 4.70
N LYS A 102 13.66 14.03 5.60
CA LYS A 102 12.99 14.49 6.82
C LYS A 102 11.76 15.34 6.52
N LYS A 103 11.84 16.29 5.59
CA LYS A 103 10.70 17.12 5.18
C LYS A 103 9.54 16.27 4.66
N MET A 104 9.84 15.23 3.88
CA MET A 104 8.83 14.29 3.39
C MET A 104 8.18 13.54 4.55
N GLN A 105 8.95 13.04 5.50
CA GLN A 105 8.44 12.31 6.67
C GLN A 105 7.60 13.21 7.58
N ASP A 106 8.05 14.44 7.81
CA ASP A 106 7.28 15.43 8.59
C ASP A 106 5.93 15.73 7.93
N ALA A 107 5.87 15.80 6.60
CA ALA A 107 4.63 15.96 5.86
C ALA A 107 3.69 14.75 6.01
N LEU A 108 4.21 13.53 5.89
CA LEU A 108 3.43 12.30 6.08
C LEU A 108 2.88 12.18 7.52
N THR A 109 3.69 12.53 8.51
CA THR A 109 3.27 12.51 9.93
C THR A 109 2.15 13.51 10.21
N LYS A 110 2.17 14.69 9.58
CA LYS A 110 1.13 15.71 9.73
C LYS A 110 -0.21 15.35 9.11
N LEU A 111 -0.26 14.40 8.17
CA LEU A 111 -1.49 13.93 7.55
C LEU A 111 -2.36 13.09 8.49
N GLY A 112 -1.91 12.79 9.70
CA GLY A 112 -2.68 12.09 10.73
C GLY A 112 -3.19 10.75 10.23
N VAL A 113 -2.30 9.92 9.75
CA VAL A 113 -2.67 8.61 9.16
C VAL A 113 -3.36 7.77 10.21
N LYS A 114 -4.63 7.42 9.97
CA LYS A 114 -5.38 6.50 10.80
C LYS A 114 -4.75 5.11 10.71
N GLN A 115 -4.65 4.40 11.83
CA GLN A 115 -4.10 3.05 11.84
C GLN A 115 -5.11 2.03 11.31
N TYR A 116 -4.65 1.17 10.43
CA TYR A 116 -5.40 0.08 9.84
C TYR A 116 -4.74 -1.26 10.17
N GLU A 117 -5.54 -2.33 10.21
CA GLU A 117 -5.03 -3.67 10.46
C GLU A 117 -4.75 -4.45 9.18
N ALA A 118 -5.42 -4.10 8.09
CA ALA A 118 -5.26 -4.82 6.82
C ALA A 118 -5.36 -3.91 5.61
N ILE A 119 -4.77 -4.39 4.51
CA ILE A 119 -4.81 -3.79 3.19
C ILE A 119 -5.28 -4.82 2.16
N MET A 120 -6.09 -4.39 1.21
CA MET A 120 -6.42 -5.12 0.01
C MET A 120 -5.97 -4.32 -1.21
N VAL A 121 -5.42 -5.02 -2.18
CA VAL A 121 -5.11 -4.49 -3.50
C VAL A 121 -5.82 -5.37 -4.53
N SER A 122 -6.56 -4.74 -5.44
CA SER A 122 -7.34 -5.42 -6.46
C SER A 122 -7.14 -4.74 -7.81
N SER A 123 -7.15 -5.52 -8.90
CA SER A 123 -7.35 -4.93 -10.22
C SER A 123 -8.77 -4.39 -10.33
N LEU A 124 -8.93 -3.31 -11.06
CA LEU A 124 -10.20 -2.63 -11.33
C LEU A 124 -10.75 -3.05 -12.69
#